data_fe66d16de04dbb8839a3acf6b328911b
#
_entry.id   fe66d16de04dbb8839a3acf6b328911b
#
_cell.length_a   1.000
_cell.length_b   1.000
_cell.length_c   1.000
_cell.angle_alpha   90.00
_cell.angle_beta   90.00
_cell.angle_gamma   90.00
#
_symmetry.space_group_name_H-M   'P 1'
#
loop_
_entity.id
_entity.type
_entity.pdbx_description
1 polymer ?
#
loop_
_entity_poly.entity_id
_entity_poly.type
_entity_poly.pdbx_seq_one_letter_code
_entity_poly.pdbx_strand_id
1 'polypeptide(L)'
;DRLRSRGLGDVYKRQLLNDKYNTIKDSEEVIAPVFGIAHVDDNIAYLGIVEEGEARASIECIPNGASVDYNRAYAKFILRKTYTQPTSNNSTAGSLHVYENERSHSNLAVRYVFLSDDNANYTGMAAAYREYLLRSEGLAQNESSFRTRVDFLGTERESFLLGTSSVVMTTVDDIYEIYDELESEGVSDLLTVYKGWQKKGLNSVPITSYKADSKIGGTSKLTKLIKDAGERNIRMYLYNDALRINPDEKNATFNVVKQINKRRFEETTYKTVYSTMNYLTPARTLSLLNSFIGKYVKSGVGNLALAGISNTLFSYTYSGDTYTRYDTQKMYENIVTEAAQKTKLVLEQPFAYLWSDTDAFLDMPLYTSSYIFEDESIPFLSIVLKGVMPMYSEYVNFEANKQEFFLKLVETGVYPSFYITKESSAKLLYTNSSDIYSSEYSTYKDTIVEYYKELKALHEKIADSTVTKHEIVDNDIRIVTYSNGVTVYINYGADAVSVDGVTIESMSYEVR
;
A
#
# COMPACT_ATOMS: atom_id res chain seq x y z
N ASP A 1 -20.54 -4.58 25.96
CA ASP A 1 -19.21 -5.19 26.06
C ASP A 1 -18.26 -4.59 27.08
N ARG A 2 -18.61 -3.46 27.69
CA ARG A 2 -17.89 -2.90 28.86
C ARG A 2 -17.79 -3.87 30.05
N LEU A 3 -18.62 -4.90 30.11
CA LEU A 3 -18.60 -5.93 31.15
C LEU A 3 -17.72 -7.13 30.81
N ARG A 4 -17.32 -7.31 29.56
CA ARG A 4 -16.41 -8.40 29.16
C ARG A 4 -14.96 -8.13 29.48
N SER A 5 -14.58 -6.87 29.64
CA SER A 5 -13.20 -6.50 29.97
C SER A 5 -12.79 -6.81 31.43
N ARG A 6 -13.74 -7.10 32.32
CA ARG A 6 -13.49 -7.37 33.75
C ARG A 6 -13.74 -8.83 34.19
N GLY A 7 -13.93 -9.74 33.26
CA GLY A 7 -14.22 -11.14 33.54
C GLY A 7 -13.15 -12.11 33.05
N LEU A 8 -13.56 -13.36 32.79
CA LEU A 8 -12.74 -14.42 32.25
C LEU A 8 -11.97 -14.02 30.98
N GLY A 9 -12.51 -13.06 30.20
CA GLY A 9 -11.86 -12.52 29.00
C GLY A 9 -10.54 -11.80 29.28
N ASP A 10 -10.45 -11.05 30.37
CA ASP A 10 -9.22 -10.36 30.75
C ASP A 10 -8.13 -11.32 31.21
N VAL A 11 -8.52 -12.35 31.95
CA VAL A 11 -7.60 -13.42 32.37
C VAL A 11 -7.08 -14.18 31.14
N TYR A 12 -7.92 -14.45 30.18
CA TYR A 12 -7.56 -15.12 28.93
C TYR A 12 -6.64 -14.23 28.07
N LYS A 13 -6.95 -12.95 27.89
CA LYS A 13 -6.09 -11.99 27.19
C LYS A 13 -4.71 -11.86 27.87
N ARG A 14 -4.68 -11.75 29.19
CA ARG A 14 -3.42 -11.73 29.97
C ARG A 14 -2.63 -13.03 29.80
N GLN A 15 -3.29 -14.16 29.78
CA GLN A 15 -2.65 -15.46 29.62
C GLN A 15 -2.05 -15.62 28.21
N LEU A 16 -2.75 -15.16 27.18
CA LEU A 16 -2.25 -15.12 25.81
C LEU A 16 -1.02 -14.21 25.66
N LEU A 17 -1.03 -13.03 26.29
CA LEU A 17 0.12 -12.09 26.30
C LEU A 17 1.37 -12.65 26.99
N ASN A 18 1.18 -13.47 28.02
CA ASN A 18 2.27 -14.03 28.80
C ASN A 18 2.65 -15.46 28.36
N ASP A 19 1.92 -16.04 27.41
CA ASP A 19 2.23 -17.36 26.88
C ASP A 19 3.41 -17.29 25.92
N LYS A 20 4.55 -17.78 26.38
CA LYS A 20 5.80 -17.82 25.60
C LYS A 20 5.72 -18.72 24.34
N TYR A 21 4.70 -19.53 24.21
CA TYR A 21 4.46 -20.39 23.05
C TYR A 21 3.45 -19.81 22.07
N ASN A 22 2.77 -18.71 22.46
CA ASN A 22 1.86 -18.03 21.57
C ASN A 22 2.66 -17.12 20.64
N THR A 23 2.72 -17.48 19.38
CA THR A 23 3.34 -16.63 18.35
C THR A 23 2.45 -15.40 18.16
N ILE A 24 2.84 -14.29 18.78
CA ILE A 24 2.30 -12.98 18.42
C ILE A 24 2.69 -12.76 16.96
N LYS A 25 1.73 -12.29 16.14
CA LYS A 25 2.00 -11.88 14.77
C LYS A 25 3.20 -10.92 14.76
N ASP A 26 4.12 -11.12 13.83
CA ASP A 26 5.27 -10.22 13.65
C ASP A 26 4.78 -8.78 13.45
N SER A 27 5.59 -7.82 13.90
CA SER A 27 5.28 -6.39 13.71
C SER A 27 5.22 -6.06 12.22
N GLU A 28 4.22 -5.30 11.83
CA GLU A 28 4.08 -4.77 10.48
C GLU A 28 4.82 -3.44 10.32
N GLU A 29 5.14 -3.07 9.08
CA GLU A 29 5.75 -1.78 8.79
C GLU A 29 4.73 -0.65 9.00
N VAL A 30 5.17 0.42 9.65
CA VAL A 30 4.32 1.58 9.97
C VAL A 30 4.25 2.51 8.76
N ILE A 31 3.09 2.60 8.13
CA ILE A 31 2.85 3.49 6.97
C ILE A 31 2.89 4.96 7.41
N ALA A 32 2.15 5.30 8.47
CA ALA A 32 2.12 6.63 9.07
C ALA A 32 2.59 6.56 10.53
N PRO A 33 3.59 7.34 10.95
CA PRO A 33 4.21 7.20 12.26
C PRO A 33 3.41 7.95 13.35
N VAL A 34 2.17 7.52 13.59
CA VAL A 34 1.24 8.15 14.53
C VAL A 34 0.60 7.14 15.48
N PHE A 35 0.19 7.61 16.65
CA PHE A 35 -0.53 6.86 17.67
C PHE A 35 -1.37 7.80 18.53
N GLY A 36 -2.32 7.28 19.29
CA GLY A 36 -3.12 8.13 20.18
C GLY A 36 -3.97 7.33 21.13
N ILE A 37 -4.53 8.03 22.10
CA ILE A 37 -5.55 7.52 23.05
C ILE A 37 -6.67 8.54 23.16
N ALA A 38 -7.91 8.07 23.06
CA ALA A 38 -9.10 8.84 23.36
C ALA A 38 -9.70 8.36 24.69
N HIS A 39 -9.90 9.29 25.62
CA HIS A 39 -10.65 9.11 26.87
C HIS A 39 -12.06 9.62 26.64
N VAL A 40 -12.91 8.75 26.08
CA VAL A 40 -14.25 9.12 25.60
C VAL A 40 -15.13 9.68 26.72
N ASP A 41 -15.05 9.09 27.91
CA ASP A 41 -15.86 9.52 29.06
C ASP A 41 -15.45 10.92 29.59
N ASP A 42 -14.20 11.32 29.40
CA ASP A 42 -13.64 12.60 29.82
C ASP A 42 -13.62 13.66 28.71
N ASN A 43 -14.01 13.30 27.49
CA ASN A 43 -13.94 14.15 26.28
C ASN A 43 -12.56 14.76 26.05
N ILE A 44 -11.50 13.98 26.26
CA ILE A 44 -10.11 14.35 25.97
C ILE A 44 -9.41 13.26 25.18
N ALA A 45 -8.50 13.66 24.33
CA ALA A 45 -7.67 12.75 23.57
C ALA A 45 -6.29 13.35 23.32
N TYR A 46 -5.34 12.51 22.89
CA TYR A 46 -4.10 12.99 22.33
C TYR A 46 -3.72 12.20 21.09
N LEU A 47 -3.07 12.88 20.17
CA LEU A 47 -2.38 12.31 19.03
C LEU A 47 -0.88 12.50 19.22
N GLY A 48 -0.09 11.42 19.11
CA GLY A 48 1.35 11.45 19.01
C GLY A 48 1.79 11.32 17.56
N ILE A 49 2.65 12.22 17.09
CA ILE A 49 3.24 12.21 15.74
C ILE A 49 4.75 12.07 15.91
N VAL A 50 5.35 11.03 15.34
CA VAL A 50 6.81 10.90 15.31
C VAL A 50 7.34 11.79 14.18
N GLU A 51 7.92 12.94 14.52
CA GLU A 51 8.44 13.93 13.58
C GLU A 51 9.87 13.61 13.11
N GLU A 52 10.68 13.04 14.01
CA GLU A 52 12.06 12.67 13.69
C GLU A 52 12.39 11.30 14.28
N GLY A 53 13.06 10.48 13.50
CA GLY A 53 13.47 9.13 13.89
C GLY A 53 12.47 8.03 13.55
N GLU A 54 11.48 8.29 12.71
CA GLU A 54 10.42 7.37 12.30
C GLU A 54 10.96 6.07 11.68
N ALA A 55 12.06 6.13 10.92
CA ALA A 55 12.73 4.93 10.37
C ALA A 55 13.19 3.93 11.45
N ARG A 56 13.30 4.39 12.68
CA ARG A 56 13.76 3.61 13.85
C ARG A 56 12.69 3.49 14.93
N ALA A 57 11.51 4.06 14.71
CA ALA A 57 10.38 3.95 15.61
C ALA A 57 9.60 2.65 15.38
N SER A 58 9.09 2.10 16.45
CA SER A 58 7.95 1.20 16.46
C SER A 58 6.85 1.82 17.32
N ILE A 59 5.60 1.65 16.91
CA ILE A 59 4.46 2.05 17.73
C ILE A 59 4.05 0.86 18.58
N GLU A 60 4.06 1.04 19.89
CA GLU A 60 3.62 0.02 20.84
C GLU A 60 2.33 0.44 21.50
N CYS A 61 1.30 -0.39 21.35
CA CYS A 61 0.02 -0.25 22.04
C CYS A 61 -0.15 -1.40 23.02
N ILE A 62 -0.31 -1.08 24.30
CA ILE A 62 -0.43 -2.06 25.38
C ILE A 62 -1.75 -1.83 26.09
N PRO A 63 -2.71 -2.77 25.98
CA PRO A 63 -4.01 -2.61 26.61
C PRO A 63 -3.92 -2.73 28.14
N ASN A 64 -4.87 -2.09 28.81
CA ASN A 64 -5.09 -2.24 30.24
C ASN A 64 -5.14 -3.73 30.63
N GLY A 65 -4.45 -4.06 31.71
CA GLY A 65 -4.44 -5.41 32.24
C GLY A 65 -3.36 -6.31 31.63
N ALA A 66 -2.66 -5.90 30.59
CA ALA A 66 -1.56 -6.68 30.03
C ALA A 66 -0.30 -6.64 30.92
N SER A 67 0.13 -5.43 31.31
CA SER A 67 1.30 -5.25 32.18
C SER A 67 1.09 -4.18 33.26
N VAL A 68 0.13 -3.28 33.05
CA VAL A 68 -0.28 -2.22 33.96
C VAL A 68 -1.80 -2.05 33.90
N ASP A 69 -2.38 -1.29 34.82
CA ASP A 69 -3.82 -1.09 34.95
C ASP A 69 -4.34 0.12 34.15
N TYR A 70 -3.69 0.44 33.02
CA TYR A 70 -4.12 1.48 32.08
C TYR A 70 -3.63 1.18 30.66
N ASN A 71 -4.29 1.76 29.66
CA ASN A 71 -3.86 1.68 28.27
C ASN A 71 -2.64 2.55 28.01
N ARG A 72 -1.72 2.06 27.21
CA ARG A 72 -0.53 2.81 26.77
C ARG A 72 -0.40 2.75 25.25
N ALA A 73 -0.10 3.90 24.64
CA ALA A 73 0.32 4.01 23.27
C ALA A 73 1.53 4.96 23.20
N TYR A 74 2.63 4.52 22.60
CA TYR A 74 3.85 5.30 22.54
C TYR A 74 4.77 4.87 21.39
N ALA A 75 5.66 5.77 20.98
CA ALA A 75 6.75 5.45 20.08
C ALA A 75 7.96 4.92 20.85
N LYS A 76 8.51 3.81 20.41
CA LYS A 76 9.75 3.21 20.91
C LYS A 76 10.82 3.30 19.84
N PHE A 77 11.95 3.92 20.16
CA PHE A 77 13.05 4.11 19.22
C PHE A 77 14.15 3.08 19.42
N ILE A 78 14.50 2.39 18.33
CA ILE A 78 15.57 1.39 18.31
C ILE A 78 16.84 2.04 17.75
N LEU A 79 17.75 2.43 18.62
CA LEU A 79 18.98 3.13 18.23
C LEU A 79 20.02 2.20 17.59
N ARG A 80 20.05 0.92 17.99
CA ARG A 80 20.90 -0.13 17.43
C ARG A 80 20.09 -1.41 17.32
N LYS A 81 19.86 -1.90 16.11
CA LYS A 81 19.10 -3.13 15.89
C LYS A 81 19.94 -4.36 16.20
N THR A 82 19.30 -5.38 16.75
CA THR A 82 19.88 -6.70 16.97
C THR A 82 19.57 -7.61 15.79
N TYR A 83 20.54 -8.40 15.38
CA TYR A 83 20.41 -9.40 14.33
C TYR A 83 20.84 -10.76 14.83
N THR A 84 20.19 -11.79 14.34
CA THR A 84 20.60 -13.18 14.58
C THR A 84 21.60 -13.60 13.52
N GLN A 85 22.82 -13.92 13.94
CA GLN A 85 23.87 -14.43 13.07
C GLN A 85 24.06 -15.92 13.31
N PRO A 86 23.83 -16.80 12.31
CA PRO A 86 24.18 -18.20 12.42
C PRO A 86 25.69 -18.40 12.63
N THR A 87 26.07 -19.31 13.49
CA THR A 87 27.49 -19.64 13.80
C THR A 87 28.11 -20.59 12.80
N SER A 88 27.31 -21.21 11.93
CA SER A 88 27.77 -22.06 10.82
C SER A 88 27.09 -21.72 9.52
N ASN A 89 27.71 -22.08 8.38
CA ASN A 89 27.14 -21.86 7.07
C ASN A 89 25.78 -22.57 6.86
N ASN A 90 25.59 -23.69 7.52
CA ASN A 90 24.36 -24.50 7.42
C ASN A 90 23.33 -24.14 8.49
N SER A 91 23.61 -23.14 9.32
CA SER A 91 22.73 -22.71 10.44
C SER A 91 22.46 -23.82 11.50
N THR A 92 23.27 -24.90 11.52
CA THR A 92 23.07 -26.05 12.39
C THR A 92 23.80 -25.96 13.74
N ALA A 93 24.78 -25.05 13.86
CA ALA A 93 25.62 -24.90 15.06
C ALA A 93 25.14 -23.79 16.02
N GLY A 94 23.88 -23.38 15.92
CA GLY A 94 23.31 -22.30 16.73
C GLY A 94 23.48 -20.91 16.10
N SER A 95 23.13 -19.88 16.87
CA SER A 95 23.19 -18.47 16.44
C SER A 95 23.63 -17.57 17.58
N LEU A 96 24.18 -16.42 17.20
CA LEU A 96 24.54 -15.32 18.10
C LEU A 96 23.68 -14.09 17.79
N HIS A 97 23.36 -13.32 18.83
CA HIS A 97 22.78 -11.98 18.63
C HIS A 97 23.91 -10.98 18.40
N VAL A 98 23.82 -10.27 17.29
CA VAL A 98 24.79 -9.25 16.87
C VAL A 98 24.07 -7.93 16.78
N TYR A 99 24.69 -6.88 17.28
CA TYR A 99 24.16 -5.51 17.19
C TYR A 99 24.73 -4.78 15.98
N GLU A 100 23.99 -3.81 15.45
CA GLU A 100 24.56 -2.83 14.53
C GLU A 100 25.80 -2.18 15.17
N ASN A 101 26.87 -2.00 14.38
CA ASN A 101 28.11 -1.38 14.88
C ASN A 101 27.88 0.07 15.28
N GLU A 102 27.13 0.78 14.45
CA GLU A 102 26.85 2.21 14.64
C GLU A 102 25.46 2.42 15.23
N ARG A 103 25.34 3.46 16.05
CA ARG A 103 24.05 3.98 16.49
C ARG A 103 23.43 4.79 15.37
N SER A 104 22.12 4.76 15.22
CA SER A 104 21.42 5.70 14.32
C SER A 104 21.71 7.14 14.72
N HIS A 105 22.01 7.98 13.73
CA HIS A 105 22.35 9.38 13.94
C HIS A 105 21.14 10.33 13.78
N SER A 106 19.94 9.79 13.57
CA SER A 106 18.72 10.60 13.53
C SER A 106 18.44 11.26 14.89
N ASN A 107 17.93 12.47 14.85
CA ASN A 107 17.26 13.04 16.00
C ASN A 107 16.00 12.20 16.33
N LEU A 108 15.44 12.44 17.49
CA LEU A 108 14.20 11.78 17.93
C LEU A 108 13.25 12.86 18.41
N ALA A 109 12.11 12.98 17.76
CA ALA A 109 11.08 13.94 18.17
C ALA A 109 9.68 13.33 18.04
N VAL A 110 8.85 13.58 19.05
CA VAL A 110 7.43 13.23 19.04
C VAL A 110 6.64 14.48 19.40
N ARG A 111 5.76 14.89 18.52
CA ARG A 111 4.78 15.94 18.76
C ARG A 111 3.54 15.34 19.38
N TYR A 112 3.06 15.93 20.46
CA TYR A 112 1.76 15.61 21.05
C TYR A 112 0.76 16.72 20.76
N VAL A 113 -0.38 16.35 20.17
CA VAL A 113 -1.52 17.24 19.93
C VAL A 113 -2.63 16.80 20.87
N PHE A 114 -3.05 17.69 21.76
CA PHE A 114 -4.15 17.44 22.70
C PHE A 114 -5.46 17.91 22.09
N LEU A 115 -6.49 17.08 22.24
CA LEU A 115 -7.81 17.29 21.66
C LEU A 115 -8.85 17.23 22.78
N SER A 116 -9.91 18.01 22.65
CA SER A 116 -11.02 18.06 23.61
C SER A 116 -12.37 18.10 22.92
N ASP A 117 -13.41 17.86 23.69
CA ASP A 117 -14.81 17.97 23.30
C ASP A 117 -15.11 17.09 22.04
N ASP A 118 -15.80 17.63 21.06
CA ASP A 118 -16.20 16.91 19.84
C ASP A 118 -15.02 16.37 19.02
N ASN A 119 -13.81 16.87 19.25
CA ASN A 119 -12.60 16.41 18.58
C ASN A 119 -11.84 15.32 19.36
N ALA A 120 -12.31 14.94 20.56
CA ALA A 120 -11.64 13.95 21.42
C ALA A 120 -11.87 12.50 20.95
N ASN A 121 -11.64 12.22 19.67
CA ASN A 121 -11.83 10.92 19.02
C ASN A 121 -10.84 10.71 17.87
N TYR A 122 -10.87 9.53 17.25
CA TYR A 122 -9.96 9.21 16.14
C TYR A 122 -10.18 10.07 14.89
N THR A 123 -11.40 10.56 14.62
CA THR A 123 -11.66 11.46 13.50
C THR A 123 -10.99 12.82 13.74
N GLY A 124 -11.09 13.35 14.97
CA GLY A 124 -10.36 14.56 15.36
C GLY A 124 -8.85 14.38 15.31
N MET A 125 -8.33 13.22 15.72
CA MET A 125 -6.90 12.89 15.56
C MET A 125 -6.50 12.86 14.07
N ALA A 126 -7.32 12.28 13.19
CA ALA A 126 -7.06 12.24 11.76
C ALA A 126 -7.07 13.64 11.13
N ALA A 127 -8.02 14.49 11.55
CA ALA A 127 -8.07 15.89 11.13
C ALA A 127 -6.82 16.67 11.58
N ALA A 128 -6.38 16.48 12.82
CA ALA A 128 -5.16 17.10 13.35
C ALA A 128 -3.90 16.62 12.62
N TYR A 129 -3.82 15.34 12.28
CA TYR A 129 -2.70 14.80 11.51
C TYR A 129 -2.70 15.33 10.07
N ARG A 130 -3.85 15.40 9.41
CA ARG A 130 -3.99 16.03 8.09
C ARG A 130 -3.53 17.49 8.11
N GLU A 131 -3.93 18.26 9.12
CA GLU A 131 -3.47 19.65 9.28
C GLU A 131 -1.96 19.75 9.43
N TYR A 132 -1.36 18.85 10.23
CA TYR A 132 0.10 18.74 10.35
C TYR A 132 0.77 18.47 9.00
N LEU A 133 0.29 17.50 8.24
CA LEU A 133 0.83 17.13 6.93
C LEU A 133 0.77 18.30 5.93
N LEU A 134 -0.35 19.02 5.89
CA LEU A 134 -0.53 20.17 5.01
C LEU A 134 0.38 21.34 5.37
N ARG A 135 0.67 21.55 6.66
CA ARG A 135 1.49 22.67 7.14
C ARG A 135 2.98 22.39 7.15
N SER A 136 3.37 21.17 7.50
CA SER A 136 4.76 20.84 7.84
C SER A 136 5.44 19.93 6.83
N GLU A 137 4.68 19.09 6.11
CA GLU A 137 5.24 18.07 5.23
C GLU A 137 5.05 18.38 3.73
N GLY A 138 4.61 19.58 3.40
CA GLY A 138 4.52 20.05 2.01
C GLY A 138 3.42 19.38 1.18
N LEU A 139 2.49 18.63 1.81
CA LEU A 139 1.32 18.12 1.12
C LEU A 139 0.42 19.28 0.71
N ALA A 140 -0.20 19.16 -0.46
CA ALA A 140 -1.21 20.10 -0.93
C ALA A 140 -2.57 19.41 -1.01
N GLN A 141 -3.64 20.17 -0.83
CA GLN A 141 -4.97 19.66 -1.18
C GLN A 141 -4.99 19.35 -2.68
N ASN A 142 -5.37 18.13 -3.01
CA ASN A 142 -5.46 17.68 -4.39
C ASN A 142 -6.93 17.37 -4.71
N GLU A 143 -7.52 18.23 -5.55
CA GLU A 143 -8.82 17.97 -6.17
C GLU A 143 -8.64 16.85 -7.19
N SER A 144 -8.99 15.64 -6.81
CA SER A 144 -8.90 14.49 -7.70
C SER A 144 -10.28 14.10 -8.21
N SER A 145 -10.42 14.08 -9.53
CA SER A 145 -11.56 13.44 -10.16
C SER A 145 -11.56 11.93 -9.88
N PHE A 146 -12.74 11.37 -9.64
CA PHE A 146 -12.91 9.92 -9.50
C PHE A 146 -12.33 9.17 -10.69
N ARG A 147 -11.65 8.06 -10.41
CA ARG A 147 -11.14 7.11 -11.41
C ARG A 147 -11.21 5.69 -10.87
N THR A 148 -11.58 4.75 -11.70
CA THR A 148 -11.37 3.33 -11.40
C THR A 148 -9.98 2.93 -11.83
N ARG A 149 -9.24 2.20 -10.98
CA ARG A 149 -7.94 1.64 -11.32
C ARG A 149 -8.12 0.28 -11.99
N VAL A 150 -7.57 0.12 -13.19
CA VAL A 150 -7.56 -1.14 -13.96
C VAL A 150 -6.13 -1.44 -14.37
N ASP A 151 -5.48 -2.35 -13.64
CA ASP A 151 -4.12 -2.76 -13.93
C ASP A 151 -4.09 -3.94 -14.88
N PHE A 152 -3.06 -4.00 -15.72
CA PHE A 152 -2.86 -5.09 -16.67
C PHE A 152 -1.56 -5.83 -16.41
N LEU A 153 -1.57 -7.16 -16.62
CA LEU A 153 -0.37 -7.98 -16.72
C LEU A 153 -0.04 -8.26 -18.18
N GLY A 154 1.12 -7.82 -18.63
CA GLY A 154 1.58 -8.03 -20.01
C GLY A 154 2.16 -9.42 -20.22
N THR A 155 3.32 -9.67 -19.65
CA THR A 155 4.01 -10.96 -19.80
C THR A 155 4.57 -11.46 -18.47
N GLU A 156 4.66 -12.80 -18.39
CA GLU A 156 5.31 -13.51 -17.29
C GLU A 156 6.19 -14.65 -17.85
N ARG A 157 6.88 -15.36 -16.96
CA ARG A 157 7.75 -16.49 -17.31
C ARG A 157 7.26 -17.76 -16.64
N GLU A 158 7.30 -18.85 -17.37
CA GLU A 158 7.10 -20.21 -16.85
C GLU A 158 8.36 -21.06 -17.05
N SER A 159 8.53 -22.09 -16.22
CA SER A 159 9.63 -23.05 -16.40
C SER A 159 9.42 -23.88 -17.65
N PHE A 160 10.48 -24.06 -18.42
CA PHE A 160 10.51 -24.90 -19.62
C PHE A 160 11.76 -25.79 -19.61
N LEU A 161 11.76 -26.88 -20.34
CA LEU A 161 12.75 -27.96 -20.32
C LEU A 161 14.22 -27.54 -20.05
N LEU A 162 14.67 -26.45 -20.68
CA LEU A 162 16.01 -25.89 -20.49
C LEU A 162 15.90 -24.36 -20.38
N GLY A 163 15.34 -23.87 -19.26
CA GLY A 163 15.20 -22.44 -19.01
C GLY A 163 13.75 -22.00 -18.80
N THR A 164 13.38 -20.85 -19.34
CA THR A 164 12.04 -20.30 -19.17
C THR A 164 11.42 -19.88 -20.49
N SER A 165 10.12 -20.06 -20.64
CA SER A 165 9.31 -19.55 -21.76
C SER A 165 8.45 -18.36 -21.33
N SER A 166 7.98 -17.57 -22.29
CA SER A 166 7.18 -16.38 -22.05
C SER A 166 5.70 -16.73 -22.13
N VAL A 167 4.96 -16.36 -21.10
CA VAL A 167 3.50 -16.39 -21.05
C VAL A 167 2.99 -14.98 -21.29
N VAL A 168 2.22 -14.78 -22.35
CA VAL A 168 1.60 -13.49 -22.71
C VAL A 168 0.18 -13.48 -22.15
N MET A 169 -0.15 -12.45 -21.39
CA MET A 169 -1.45 -12.31 -20.73
C MET A 169 -2.30 -11.20 -21.33
N THR A 170 -1.70 -10.06 -21.63
CA THR A 170 -2.40 -8.92 -22.21
C THR A 170 -1.46 -8.14 -23.12
N THR A 171 -1.80 -8.01 -24.38
CA THR A 171 -1.03 -7.23 -25.35
C THR A 171 -1.50 -5.77 -25.39
N VAL A 172 -0.75 -4.92 -26.07
CA VAL A 172 -1.15 -3.52 -26.35
C VAL A 172 -2.48 -3.47 -27.11
N ASP A 173 -2.67 -4.37 -28.06
CA ASP A 173 -3.90 -4.43 -28.87
C ASP A 173 -5.11 -4.85 -28.00
N ASP A 174 -4.92 -5.80 -27.08
CA ASP A 174 -5.96 -6.19 -26.10
C ASP A 174 -6.35 -5.03 -25.17
N ILE A 175 -5.39 -4.19 -24.76
CA ILE A 175 -5.69 -3.02 -23.92
C ILE A 175 -6.54 -2.00 -24.68
N TYR A 176 -6.26 -1.76 -25.97
CA TYR A 176 -7.13 -0.92 -26.80
C TYR A 176 -8.55 -1.47 -26.87
N GLU A 177 -8.72 -2.77 -27.12
CA GLU A 177 -10.02 -3.43 -27.17
C GLU A 177 -10.78 -3.27 -25.85
N ILE A 178 -10.10 -3.51 -24.71
CA ILE A 178 -10.70 -3.35 -23.37
C ILE A 178 -11.11 -1.89 -23.12
N TYR A 179 -10.28 -0.92 -23.49
CA TYR A 179 -10.63 0.50 -23.35
C TYR A 179 -11.84 0.88 -24.21
N ASP A 180 -11.91 0.40 -25.45
CA ASP A 180 -13.02 0.67 -26.35
C ASP A 180 -14.34 0.07 -25.83
N GLU A 181 -14.28 -1.16 -25.29
CA GLU A 181 -15.43 -1.79 -24.66
C GLU A 181 -15.90 -1.07 -23.40
N LEU A 182 -14.99 -0.70 -22.49
CA LEU A 182 -15.33 0.04 -21.26
C LEU A 182 -15.91 1.41 -21.57
N GLU A 183 -15.33 2.11 -22.54
CA GLU A 183 -15.85 3.43 -22.98
C GLU A 183 -17.24 3.30 -23.56
N SER A 184 -17.55 2.25 -24.35
CA SER A 184 -18.87 1.99 -24.87
C SER A 184 -19.93 1.75 -23.80
N GLU A 185 -19.53 1.29 -22.60
CA GLU A 185 -20.37 1.13 -21.41
C GLU A 185 -20.42 2.40 -20.51
N GLY A 186 -19.76 3.48 -20.95
CA GLY A 186 -19.72 4.76 -20.24
C GLY A 186 -18.61 4.88 -19.20
N VAL A 187 -17.65 3.98 -19.16
CA VAL A 187 -16.49 4.02 -18.28
C VAL A 187 -15.34 4.76 -18.98
N SER A 188 -15.08 6.01 -18.60
CA SER A 188 -14.09 6.87 -19.26
C SER A 188 -12.94 7.31 -18.35
N ASP A 189 -13.16 7.35 -17.03
CA ASP A 189 -12.18 7.87 -16.10
C ASP A 189 -11.40 6.70 -15.47
N LEU A 190 -10.25 6.36 -16.07
CA LEU A 190 -9.43 5.25 -15.63
C LEU A 190 -8.03 5.71 -15.18
N LEU A 191 -7.48 5.02 -14.16
CA LEU A 191 -6.07 4.92 -13.91
C LEU A 191 -5.64 3.51 -14.24
N THR A 192 -4.55 3.35 -14.95
CA THR A 192 -4.04 2.03 -15.38
C THR A 192 -2.57 1.89 -15.03
N VAL A 193 -2.19 0.76 -14.45
CA VAL A 193 -0.79 0.39 -14.29
C VAL A 193 -0.51 -0.85 -15.13
N TYR A 194 0.42 -0.75 -16.08
CA TYR A 194 0.82 -1.88 -16.89
C TYR A 194 2.03 -2.56 -16.28
N LYS A 195 1.83 -3.74 -15.72
CA LYS A 195 2.84 -4.59 -15.10
C LYS A 195 3.33 -5.64 -16.10
N GLY A 196 4.59 -6.07 -16.00
CA GLY A 196 5.14 -7.07 -16.93
C GLY A 196 5.24 -6.63 -18.41
N TRP A 197 5.27 -5.33 -18.66
CA TRP A 197 5.41 -4.75 -19.98
C TRP A 197 6.83 -4.89 -20.56
N GLN A 198 7.83 -4.99 -19.69
CA GLN A 198 9.25 -5.06 -20.07
C GLN A 198 9.63 -6.42 -20.66
N LYS A 199 10.72 -6.43 -21.43
CA LYS A 199 11.26 -7.66 -22.02
C LYS A 199 11.49 -8.72 -20.94
N LYS A 200 11.03 -9.93 -21.18
CA LYS A 200 11.07 -11.11 -20.31
C LYS A 200 10.09 -11.08 -19.12
N GLY A 201 9.16 -10.14 -19.08
CA GLY A 201 8.04 -10.15 -18.13
C GLY A 201 8.31 -9.52 -16.76
N LEU A 202 7.31 -9.65 -15.90
CA LEU A 202 7.20 -8.93 -14.63
C LEU A 202 8.43 -9.12 -13.73
N ASN A 203 8.91 -10.34 -13.60
CA ASN A 203 10.02 -10.69 -12.71
C ASN A 203 11.42 -10.51 -13.33
N SER A 204 11.52 -9.90 -14.54
CA SER A 204 12.80 -9.51 -15.12
C SER A 204 13.26 -8.14 -14.61
N VAL A 205 13.62 -8.08 -13.36
CA VAL A 205 14.05 -6.88 -12.63
C VAL A 205 15.56 -6.88 -12.38
N PRO A 206 16.21 -5.70 -12.28
CA PRO A 206 15.66 -4.36 -12.43
C PRO A 206 15.42 -3.98 -13.89
N ILE A 207 14.51 -3.03 -14.10
CA ILE A 207 14.27 -2.45 -15.42
C ILE A 207 15.38 -1.42 -15.71
N THR A 208 16.21 -1.71 -16.72
CA THR A 208 17.38 -0.87 -17.03
C THR A 208 17.19 0.06 -18.22
N SER A 209 16.09 -0.10 -18.95
CA SER A 209 15.80 0.70 -20.15
C SER A 209 14.33 0.64 -20.51
N TYR A 210 13.84 1.70 -21.15
CA TYR A 210 12.51 1.73 -21.74
C TYR A 210 12.48 0.86 -23.00
N LYS A 211 12.19 -0.43 -22.82
CA LYS A 211 12.11 -1.43 -23.89
C LYS A 211 11.03 -2.46 -23.57
N ALA A 212 9.89 -2.31 -24.22
CA ALA A 212 8.78 -3.24 -24.09
C ALA A 212 9.08 -4.59 -24.76
N ASP A 213 8.44 -5.66 -24.27
CA ASP A 213 8.52 -6.97 -24.90
C ASP A 213 7.85 -6.92 -26.29
N SER A 214 8.50 -7.56 -27.27
CA SER A 214 7.95 -7.61 -28.64
C SER A 214 6.65 -8.41 -28.73
N LYS A 215 6.43 -9.35 -27.82
CA LYS A 215 5.24 -10.19 -27.79
C LYS A 215 3.97 -9.44 -27.38
N ILE A 216 4.11 -8.33 -26.64
CA ILE A 216 2.98 -7.46 -26.32
C ILE A 216 2.78 -6.31 -27.33
N GLY A 217 3.60 -6.23 -28.38
CA GLY A 217 3.52 -5.19 -29.39
C GLY A 217 4.76 -4.30 -29.50
N GLY A 218 5.70 -4.40 -28.51
CA GLY A 218 6.96 -3.66 -28.52
C GLY A 218 6.82 -2.19 -28.13
N THR A 219 7.97 -1.51 -28.05
CA THR A 219 8.06 -0.16 -27.48
C THR A 219 7.27 0.90 -28.23
N SER A 220 7.26 0.86 -29.57
CA SER A 220 6.55 1.86 -30.38
C SER A 220 5.03 1.81 -30.19
N LYS A 221 4.45 0.61 -30.18
CA LYS A 221 3.02 0.42 -29.93
C LYS A 221 2.66 0.85 -28.50
N LEU A 222 3.47 0.43 -27.51
CA LEU A 222 3.25 0.83 -26.11
C LEU A 222 3.33 2.35 -25.92
N THR A 223 4.31 3.01 -26.53
CA THR A 223 4.42 4.48 -26.46
C THR A 223 3.19 5.16 -27.08
N LYS A 224 2.69 4.62 -28.21
CA LYS A 224 1.48 5.12 -28.83
C LYS A 224 0.26 4.93 -27.92
N LEU A 225 0.08 3.74 -27.34
CA LEU A 225 -1.01 3.46 -26.41
C LEU A 225 -1.03 4.44 -25.22
N ILE A 226 0.13 4.72 -24.59
CA ILE A 226 0.20 5.66 -23.46
C ILE A 226 -0.24 7.08 -23.87
N LYS A 227 0.13 7.52 -25.08
CA LYS A 227 -0.30 8.83 -25.59
C LYS A 227 -1.78 8.88 -25.90
N ASP A 228 -2.27 7.90 -26.64
CA ASP A 228 -3.69 7.79 -27.01
C ASP A 228 -4.59 7.67 -25.76
N ALA A 229 -4.14 6.92 -24.74
CA ALA A 229 -4.82 6.84 -23.45
C ALA A 229 -4.94 8.23 -22.78
N GLY A 230 -3.86 9.02 -22.82
CA GLY A 230 -3.88 10.39 -22.30
C GLY A 230 -4.87 11.30 -23.02
N GLU A 231 -5.02 11.16 -24.33
CA GLU A 231 -6.01 11.89 -25.14
C GLU A 231 -7.46 11.49 -24.77
N ARG A 232 -7.66 10.27 -24.28
CA ARG A 232 -8.94 9.70 -23.80
C ARG A 232 -9.18 9.94 -22.30
N ASN A 233 -8.40 10.80 -21.65
CA ASN A 233 -8.43 11.02 -20.20
C ASN A 233 -8.10 9.79 -19.34
N ILE A 234 -7.46 8.77 -19.90
CA ILE A 234 -6.97 7.60 -19.18
C ILE A 234 -5.53 7.85 -18.74
N ARG A 235 -5.27 7.72 -17.43
CA ARG A 235 -3.92 7.88 -16.87
C ARG A 235 -3.21 6.52 -16.85
N MET A 236 -2.39 6.26 -17.85
CA MET A 236 -1.66 5.01 -17.95
C MET A 236 -0.23 5.16 -17.43
N TYR A 237 0.14 4.33 -16.46
CA TYR A 237 1.44 4.28 -15.79
C TYR A 237 2.17 2.98 -16.15
N LEU A 238 3.49 3.04 -16.23
CA LEU A 238 4.32 1.84 -16.34
C LEU A 238 4.88 1.44 -14.97
N TYR A 239 4.67 0.17 -14.62
CA TYR A 239 5.19 -0.40 -13.38
C TYR A 239 6.70 -0.57 -13.41
N ASN A 240 7.36 -0.22 -12.31
CA ASN A 240 8.77 -0.45 -12.10
C ASN A 240 9.05 -0.84 -10.64
N ASP A 241 9.44 -2.08 -10.42
CA ASP A 241 10.02 -2.48 -9.13
C ASP A 241 11.46 -1.94 -9.05
N ALA A 242 11.65 -0.94 -8.22
CA ALA A 242 12.92 -0.24 -8.07
C ALA A 242 13.82 -0.84 -6.97
N LEU A 243 13.34 -1.85 -6.27
CA LEU A 243 14.05 -2.50 -5.15
C LEU A 243 14.79 -3.76 -5.58
N ARG A 244 14.10 -4.63 -6.34
CA ARG A 244 14.51 -6.01 -6.55
C ARG A 244 15.45 -6.19 -7.72
N ILE A 245 16.30 -7.20 -7.62
CA ILE A 245 17.08 -7.76 -8.72
C ILE A 245 16.89 -9.27 -8.74
N ASN A 246 16.54 -9.81 -9.90
CA ASN A 246 16.41 -11.23 -10.14
C ASN A 246 17.80 -11.83 -10.44
N PRO A 247 18.38 -12.66 -9.53
CA PRO A 247 19.71 -13.23 -9.72
C PRO A 247 19.80 -14.24 -10.88
N ASP A 248 18.68 -14.84 -11.27
CA ASP A 248 18.62 -15.79 -12.40
C ASP A 248 18.64 -15.09 -13.77
N GLU A 249 18.22 -13.81 -13.79
CA GLU A 249 18.12 -13.01 -15.02
C GLU A 249 19.25 -11.97 -15.15
N LYS A 250 19.79 -11.53 -14.02
CA LYS A 250 20.78 -10.44 -13.93
C LYS A 250 21.93 -10.83 -13.00
N ASN A 251 23.10 -10.28 -13.25
CA ASN A 251 24.22 -10.47 -12.33
C ASN A 251 24.01 -9.70 -11.04
N ALA A 252 23.68 -10.45 -9.97
CA ALA A 252 23.49 -9.94 -8.62
C ALA A 252 24.76 -10.04 -7.75
N THR A 253 25.96 -10.10 -8.33
CA THR A 253 27.21 -10.21 -7.57
C THR A 253 27.58 -8.87 -6.92
N PHE A 254 27.36 -7.77 -7.66
CA PHE A 254 27.69 -6.43 -7.22
C PHE A 254 26.44 -5.57 -7.08
N ASN A 255 26.55 -4.50 -6.30
CA ASN A 255 25.48 -3.52 -6.09
C ASN A 255 24.20 -4.08 -5.45
N VAL A 256 24.33 -5.18 -4.71
CA VAL A 256 23.26 -5.76 -3.92
C VAL A 256 23.49 -5.54 -2.43
N VAL A 257 22.41 -5.42 -1.71
CA VAL A 257 22.38 -5.24 -0.28
C VAL A 257 22.92 -6.49 0.41
N LYS A 258 23.76 -6.29 1.42
CA LYS A 258 24.14 -7.33 2.36
C LYS A 258 23.57 -7.02 3.73
N GLN A 259 23.13 -8.03 4.41
CA GLN A 259 22.76 -7.94 5.81
C GLN A 259 23.99 -7.54 6.66
N ILE A 260 23.77 -7.14 7.91
CA ILE A 260 24.84 -6.79 8.84
C ILE A 260 25.80 -7.95 9.06
N ASN A 261 25.34 -9.18 9.00
CA ASN A 261 26.16 -10.39 9.02
C ASN A 261 26.96 -10.62 7.71
N LYS A 262 26.97 -9.66 6.79
CA LYS A 262 27.64 -9.66 5.48
C LYS A 262 27.13 -10.69 4.46
N ARG A 263 26.08 -11.45 4.79
CA ARG A 263 25.37 -12.30 3.81
C ARG A 263 24.53 -11.41 2.89
N ARG A 264 24.31 -11.84 1.65
CA ARG A 264 23.36 -11.17 0.75
C ARG A 264 21.98 -11.16 1.38
N PHE A 265 21.26 -10.09 1.20
CA PHE A 265 19.86 -10.08 1.51
C PHE A 265 19.13 -10.85 0.41
N GLU A 266 18.46 -11.92 0.78
CA GLU A 266 17.71 -12.79 -0.12
C GLU A 266 16.26 -12.83 0.36
N GLU A 267 15.35 -12.40 -0.51
CA GLU A 267 13.92 -12.54 -0.35
C GLU A 267 13.49 -13.85 -0.99
N THR A 268 12.92 -14.75 -0.22
CA THR A 268 12.35 -16.00 -0.75
C THR A 268 10.95 -15.72 -1.30
N THR A 269 10.73 -16.00 -2.57
CA THR A 269 9.43 -15.79 -3.22
C THR A 269 8.44 -16.93 -2.99
N TYR A 270 8.92 -18.09 -2.55
CA TYR A 270 8.15 -19.34 -2.48
C TYR A 270 7.51 -19.76 -3.81
N LYS A 271 8.10 -19.31 -4.94
CA LYS A 271 7.63 -19.58 -6.30
C LYS A 271 8.59 -20.51 -7.02
N THR A 272 8.11 -21.14 -8.11
CA THR A 272 8.82 -22.23 -8.76
C THR A 272 9.79 -21.80 -9.85
N VAL A 273 9.54 -20.67 -10.51
CA VAL A 273 10.37 -20.19 -11.63
C VAL A 273 11.58 -19.42 -11.10
N TYR A 274 11.34 -18.45 -10.25
CA TYR A 274 12.35 -17.65 -9.57
C TYR A 274 12.10 -17.72 -8.07
N SER A 275 12.91 -18.49 -7.36
CA SER A 275 12.70 -18.77 -5.94
C SER A 275 13.23 -17.69 -5.01
N THR A 276 14.12 -16.83 -5.49
CA THR A 276 14.74 -15.78 -4.69
C THR A 276 14.89 -14.48 -5.48
N MET A 277 14.79 -13.37 -4.77
CA MET A 277 15.17 -12.04 -5.24
C MET A 277 16.21 -11.45 -4.30
N ASN A 278 17.08 -10.59 -4.82
CA ASN A 278 17.97 -9.77 -3.99
C ASN A 278 17.53 -8.32 -4.04
N TYR A 279 18.02 -7.49 -3.11
CA TYR A 279 17.75 -6.05 -3.10
C TYR A 279 18.94 -5.27 -3.65
N LEU A 280 18.66 -4.28 -4.48
CA LEU A 280 19.66 -3.32 -4.95
C LEU A 280 20.08 -2.38 -3.83
N THR A 281 21.32 -1.93 -3.87
CA THR A 281 21.73 -0.78 -3.04
C THR A 281 21.00 0.48 -3.53
N PRO A 282 20.57 1.40 -2.63
CA PRO A 282 19.89 2.63 -3.03
C PRO A 282 20.63 3.44 -4.10
N ALA A 283 21.95 3.51 -4.01
CA ALA A 283 22.79 4.19 -5.04
C ALA A 283 22.65 3.52 -6.42
N ARG A 284 22.52 2.18 -6.46
CA ARG A 284 22.32 1.48 -7.73
C ARG A 284 20.91 1.70 -8.27
N THR A 285 19.91 1.67 -7.39
CA THR A 285 18.52 2.01 -7.74
C THR A 285 18.45 3.38 -8.39
N LEU A 286 19.02 4.42 -7.76
CA LEU A 286 19.06 5.78 -8.31
C LEU A 286 19.65 5.82 -9.72
N SER A 287 20.81 5.18 -9.91
CA SER A 287 21.49 5.16 -11.21
C SER A 287 20.64 4.49 -12.31
N LEU A 288 20.02 3.36 -12.00
CA LEU A 288 19.19 2.60 -12.96
C LEU A 288 17.90 3.34 -13.29
N LEU A 289 17.22 3.84 -12.26
CA LEU A 289 15.96 4.56 -12.41
C LEU A 289 16.16 5.86 -13.22
N ASN A 290 17.19 6.64 -12.94
CA ASN A 290 17.52 7.84 -13.72
C ASN A 290 17.83 7.51 -15.19
N SER A 291 18.53 6.41 -15.45
CA SER A 291 18.79 5.94 -16.83
C SER A 291 17.50 5.53 -17.55
N PHE A 292 16.59 4.86 -16.86
CA PHE A 292 15.27 4.49 -17.36
C PHE A 292 14.41 5.71 -17.65
N ILE A 293 14.20 6.58 -16.66
CA ILE A 293 13.38 7.80 -16.74
C ILE A 293 13.88 8.70 -17.88
N GLY A 294 15.20 8.89 -18.00
CA GLY A 294 15.77 9.72 -19.05
C GLY A 294 15.44 9.25 -20.48
N LYS A 295 15.30 7.94 -20.71
CA LYS A 295 14.87 7.39 -22.01
C LYS A 295 13.36 7.42 -22.15
N TYR A 296 12.63 7.15 -21.08
CA TYR A 296 11.18 7.11 -21.02
C TYR A 296 10.59 8.50 -21.35
N VAL A 297 11.04 9.53 -20.66
CA VAL A 297 10.58 10.91 -20.88
C VAL A 297 10.96 11.44 -22.28
N LYS A 298 12.13 11.07 -22.81
CA LYS A 298 12.51 11.41 -24.20
C LYS A 298 11.58 10.81 -25.26
N SER A 299 10.84 9.76 -24.93
CA SER A 299 9.83 9.18 -25.83
C SER A 299 8.49 9.95 -25.81
N GLY A 300 8.37 11.00 -25.01
CA GLY A 300 7.18 11.84 -24.87
C GLY A 300 6.08 11.21 -24.00
N VAL A 301 6.49 10.34 -23.07
CA VAL A 301 5.65 9.71 -22.04
C VAL A 301 6.34 9.83 -20.68
N GLY A 302 5.62 9.82 -19.56
CA GLY A 302 6.23 10.12 -18.27
C GLY A 302 5.39 9.72 -17.05
N ASN A 303 4.49 8.75 -17.18
CA ASN A 303 3.70 8.27 -16.04
C ASN A 303 4.33 6.99 -15.50
N LEU A 304 4.76 6.98 -14.24
CA LEU A 304 5.52 5.91 -13.61
C LEU A 304 4.87 5.44 -12.32
N ALA A 305 4.69 4.14 -12.17
CA ALA A 305 4.28 3.50 -10.92
C ALA A 305 5.49 2.79 -10.30
N LEU A 306 5.95 3.27 -9.15
CA LEU A 306 7.07 2.67 -8.43
C LEU A 306 6.60 1.78 -7.29
N ALA A 307 7.29 0.65 -7.14
CA ALA A 307 7.11 -0.29 -6.06
C ALA A 307 8.45 -0.66 -5.39
N GLY A 308 8.35 -1.33 -4.26
CA GLY A 308 9.47 -1.86 -3.49
C GLY A 308 10.14 -0.83 -2.61
N ILE A 309 10.69 0.25 -3.16
CA ILE A 309 11.31 1.30 -2.34
C ILE A 309 10.29 2.19 -1.62
N SER A 310 9.03 2.12 -2.00
CA SER A 310 7.94 2.90 -1.39
C SER A 310 7.54 2.41 0.00
N ASN A 311 7.74 1.12 0.28
CA ASN A 311 7.22 0.44 1.48
C ASN A 311 8.22 -0.55 2.14
N THR A 312 9.48 -0.50 1.76
CA THR A 312 10.49 -1.41 2.32
C THR A 312 11.71 -0.64 2.80
N LEU A 313 12.00 -0.71 4.09
CA LEU A 313 13.17 -0.10 4.71
C LEU A 313 14.02 -1.14 5.44
N PHE A 314 15.35 -1.02 5.32
CA PHE A 314 16.30 -1.93 5.95
C PHE A 314 17.61 -1.24 6.28
N SER A 315 18.37 -1.81 7.22
CA SER A 315 19.79 -1.49 7.38
C SER A 315 20.61 -2.47 6.56
N TYR A 316 21.73 -2.02 6.00
CA TYR A 316 22.57 -2.87 5.17
C TYR A 316 24.06 -2.53 5.27
N THR A 317 24.89 -3.45 4.79
CA THR A 317 26.33 -3.21 4.60
C THR A 317 26.68 -3.26 3.13
N TYR A 318 27.60 -2.37 2.73
CA TYR A 318 28.13 -2.34 1.38
C TYR A 318 29.56 -1.78 1.39
N SER A 319 30.47 -2.46 0.71
CA SER A 319 31.91 -2.08 0.61
C SER A 319 32.63 -1.87 1.96
N GLY A 320 32.13 -2.46 3.04
CA GLY A 320 32.71 -2.31 4.39
C GLY A 320 31.95 -1.31 5.28
N ASP A 321 31.14 -0.44 4.69
CA ASP A 321 30.34 0.54 5.42
C ASP A 321 28.98 -0.06 5.84
N THR A 322 28.43 0.47 6.92
CA THR A 322 27.09 0.12 7.42
C THR A 322 26.18 1.31 7.24
N TYR A 323 25.03 1.06 6.63
CA TYR A 323 23.95 2.04 6.44
C TYR A 323 22.77 1.64 7.29
N THR A 324 22.24 2.56 8.07
CA THR A 324 21.06 2.33 8.93
C THR A 324 19.78 2.46 8.13
N ARG A 325 18.63 2.07 8.72
CA ARG A 325 17.31 2.32 8.12
C ARG A 325 17.08 3.81 7.82
N TYR A 326 17.58 4.69 8.68
CA TYR A 326 17.50 6.14 8.46
C TYR A 326 18.27 6.57 7.21
N ASP A 327 19.47 6.03 7.01
CA ASP A 327 20.26 6.33 5.80
C ASP A 327 19.52 5.83 4.54
N THR A 328 18.92 4.64 4.60
CA THR A 328 18.13 4.07 3.51
C THR A 328 16.90 4.93 3.21
N GLN A 329 16.18 5.37 4.25
CA GLN A 329 15.04 6.28 4.12
C GLN A 329 15.45 7.56 3.38
N LYS A 330 16.51 8.24 3.82
CA LYS A 330 16.98 9.48 3.17
C LYS A 330 17.41 9.27 1.73
N MET A 331 17.99 8.13 1.41
CA MET A 331 18.32 7.79 0.02
C MET A 331 17.06 7.53 -0.82
N TYR A 332 16.05 6.84 -0.30
CA TYR A 332 14.80 6.58 -1.02
C TYR A 332 13.97 7.84 -1.20
N GLU A 333 13.92 8.70 -0.18
CA GLU A 333 13.32 10.03 -0.28
C GLU A 333 13.90 10.81 -1.47
N ASN A 334 15.24 10.91 -1.54
CA ASN A 334 15.92 11.57 -2.66
C ASN A 334 15.61 10.92 -4.02
N ILE A 335 15.56 9.58 -4.09
CA ILE A 335 15.26 8.85 -5.33
C ILE A 335 13.85 9.18 -5.83
N VAL A 336 12.88 9.18 -4.92
CA VAL A 336 11.47 9.44 -5.24
C VAL A 336 11.27 10.89 -5.63
N THR A 337 11.87 11.84 -4.89
CA THR A 337 11.84 13.28 -5.23
C THR A 337 12.44 13.53 -6.63
N GLU A 338 13.61 12.94 -6.96
CA GLU A 338 14.19 13.07 -8.30
C GLU A 338 13.31 12.47 -9.41
N ALA A 339 12.60 11.38 -9.12
CA ALA A 339 11.67 10.77 -10.06
C ALA A 339 10.43 11.66 -10.26
N ALA A 340 9.83 12.17 -9.19
CA ALA A 340 8.65 13.04 -9.21
C ALA A 340 8.88 14.35 -9.98
N GLN A 341 10.09 14.91 -9.93
CA GLN A 341 10.45 16.09 -10.72
C GLN A 341 10.41 15.87 -12.24
N LYS A 342 10.48 14.62 -12.70
CA LYS A 342 10.62 14.26 -14.12
C LYS A 342 9.42 13.49 -14.66
N THR A 343 8.61 12.90 -13.79
CA THR A 343 7.50 11.99 -14.14
C THR A 343 6.28 12.30 -13.30
N LYS A 344 5.10 11.92 -13.78
CA LYS A 344 3.93 11.73 -12.93
C LYS A 344 4.12 10.40 -12.19
N LEU A 345 4.05 10.43 -10.88
CA LEU A 345 4.47 9.33 -10.04
C LEU A 345 3.35 8.84 -9.14
N VAL A 346 3.08 7.54 -9.17
CA VAL A 346 2.21 6.87 -8.20
C VAL A 346 2.99 5.78 -7.48
N LEU A 347 2.71 5.56 -6.21
CA LEU A 347 3.46 4.64 -5.36
C LEU A 347 2.55 3.56 -4.76
N GLU A 348 3.05 2.32 -4.71
CA GLU A 348 2.39 1.22 -3.97
C GLU A 348 2.69 1.36 -2.47
N GLN A 349 1.65 1.46 -1.65
CA GLN A 349 1.69 1.53 -0.18
C GLN A 349 2.79 2.46 0.38
N PRO A 350 2.89 3.72 -0.08
CA PRO A 350 4.00 4.58 0.30
C PRO A 350 3.99 4.90 1.79
N PHE A 351 5.17 4.88 2.40
CA PHE A 351 5.37 5.45 3.72
C PHE A 351 5.11 6.96 3.71
N ALA A 352 4.67 7.52 4.84
CA ALA A 352 4.25 8.91 4.95
C ALA A 352 5.31 9.92 4.48
N TYR A 353 6.59 9.65 4.68
CA TYR A 353 7.67 10.54 4.23
C TYR A 353 7.80 10.68 2.69
N LEU A 354 7.06 9.87 1.91
CA LEU A 354 7.02 9.93 0.44
C LEU A 354 5.72 10.56 -0.11
N TRP A 355 4.76 10.92 0.75
CA TRP A 355 3.45 11.36 0.29
C TRP A 355 3.47 12.69 -0.47
N SER A 356 4.40 13.59 -0.16
CA SER A 356 4.57 14.86 -0.89
C SER A 356 5.01 14.70 -2.34
N ASP A 357 5.63 13.58 -2.67
CA ASP A 357 6.21 13.29 -3.97
C ASP A 357 5.41 12.27 -4.81
N THR A 358 4.17 11.94 -4.39
CA THR A 358 3.30 11.00 -5.13
C THR A 358 1.99 11.63 -5.52
N ASP A 359 1.54 11.34 -6.76
CA ASP A 359 0.24 11.79 -7.28
C ASP A 359 -0.95 10.93 -6.77
N ALA A 360 -0.68 9.71 -6.28
CA ALA A 360 -1.70 8.81 -5.73
C ALA A 360 -1.10 7.70 -4.86
N PHE A 361 -1.88 7.25 -3.88
CA PHE A 361 -1.62 6.09 -3.05
C PHE A 361 -2.27 4.85 -3.69
N LEU A 362 -1.46 3.87 -4.10
CA LEU A 362 -1.95 2.59 -4.62
C LEU A 362 -1.92 1.52 -3.53
N ASP A 363 -2.86 0.57 -3.61
CA ASP A 363 -3.00 -0.56 -2.69
C ASP A 363 -3.21 -0.10 -1.23
N MET A 364 -4.12 0.88 -1.03
CA MET A 364 -4.51 1.36 0.29
C MET A 364 -5.14 0.22 1.11
N PRO A 365 -4.58 -0.13 2.28
CA PRO A 365 -5.17 -1.14 3.14
C PRO A 365 -6.49 -0.62 3.75
N LEU A 366 -7.56 -1.39 3.62
CA LEU A 366 -8.89 -1.05 4.12
C LEU A 366 -9.23 -1.75 5.44
N TYR A 367 -8.39 -2.70 5.85
CA TYR A 367 -8.56 -3.48 7.07
C TYR A 367 -7.37 -3.27 7.99
N THR A 368 -7.58 -3.56 9.28
CA THR A 368 -6.52 -3.56 10.29
C THR A 368 -5.57 -4.75 10.11
N SER A 369 -4.43 -4.68 10.76
CA SER A 369 -3.43 -5.76 10.82
C SER A 369 -3.92 -7.03 11.53
N SER A 370 -5.12 -7.02 12.13
CA SER A 370 -5.76 -8.14 12.82
C SER A 370 -4.92 -8.70 13.98
N TYR A 371 -4.31 -7.82 14.77
CA TYR A 371 -3.71 -8.24 16.04
C TYR A 371 -4.78 -8.66 17.03
N ILE A 372 -4.47 -9.62 17.90
CA ILE A 372 -5.42 -10.25 18.82
C ILE A 372 -6.13 -9.29 19.79
N PHE A 373 -5.61 -8.08 19.96
CA PHE A 373 -6.17 -7.04 20.84
C PHE A 373 -6.92 -5.95 20.10
N GLU A 374 -7.03 -6.05 18.79
CA GLU A 374 -7.82 -5.14 17.98
C GLU A 374 -9.27 -5.58 18.03
N ASP A 375 -10.14 -4.69 18.47
CA ASP A 375 -11.58 -4.94 18.53
C ASP A 375 -12.27 -4.49 17.23
N GLU A 376 -11.78 -3.40 16.60
CA GLU A 376 -12.38 -2.82 15.40
C GLU A 376 -11.35 -2.20 14.46
N SER A 377 -11.66 -2.20 13.17
CA SER A 377 -10.88 -1.51 12.14
C SER A 377 -11.35 -0.07 12.00
N ILE A 378 -10.44 0.87 12.18
CA ILE A 378 -10.70 2.31 12.01
C ILE A 378 -10.06 2.75 10.69
N PRO A 379 -10.79 3.40 9.75
CA PRO A 379 -10.27 3.84 8.47
C PRO A 379 -9.43 5.12 8.61
N PHE A 380 -8.44 5.12 9.51
CA PHE A 380 -7.69 6.31 9.90
C PHE A 380 -6.96 6.97 8.71
N LEU A 381 -6.23 6.17 7.92
CA LEU A 381 -5.46 6.70 6.78
C LEU A 381 -6.37 7.32 5.72
N SER A 382 -7.50 6.69 5.41
CA SER A 382 -8.44 7.23 4.43
C SER A 382 -9.09 8.51 4.93
N ILE A 383 -9.41 8.62 6.22
CA ILE A 383 -9.90 9.86 6.82
C ILE A 383 -8.84 10.97 6.71
N VAL A 384 -7.58 10.68 6.97
CA VAL A 384 -6.46 11.64 6.85
C VAL A 384 -6.31 12.12 5.41
N LEU A 385 -6.30 11.21 4.45
CA LEU A 385 -5.91 11.51 3.06
C LEU A 385 -7.07 11.91 2.15
N LYS A 386 -8.34 11.74 2.57
CA LYS A 386 -9.51 12.19 1.78
C LYS A 386 -9.47 13.70 1.58
N GLY A 387 -9.46 14.12 0.31
CA GLY A 387 -9.30 15.53 -0.10
C GLY A 387 -7.83 16.00 -0.17
N VAL A 388 -6.87 15.13 0.13
CA VAL A 388 -5.43 15.42 0.03
C VAL A 388 -4.78 14.63 -1.10
N MET A 389 -5.10 13.34 -1.21
CA MET A 389 -4.49 12.45 -2.20
C MET A 389 -5.50 11.41 -2.68
N PRO A 390 -5.56 11.11 -3.99
CA PRO A 390 -6.31 9.96 -4.49
C PRO A 390 -5.79 8.65 -3.91
N MET A 391 -6.69 7.84 -3.39
CA MET A 391 -6.38 6.54 -2.80
C MET A 391 -7.06 5.44 -3.60
N TYR A 392 -6.31 4.41 -3.97
CA TYR A 392 -6.81 3.25 -4.70
C TYR A 392 -6.65 2.01 -3.82
N SER A 393 -7.70 1.20 -3.74
CA SER A 393 -7.75 -0.01 -2.92
C SER A 393 -6.79 -1.11 -3.40
N GLU A 394 -6.66 -2.14 -2.60
CA GLU A 394 -6.26 -3.46 -3.07
C GLU A 394 -7.27 -3.97 -4.10
N TYR A 395 -6.95 -5.09 -4.78
CA TYR A 395 -7.74 -5.53 -5.94
C TYR A 395 -9.02 -6.25 -5.55
N VAL A 396 -10.16 -5.72 -6.00
CA VAL A 396 -11.51 -6.32 -5.87
C VAL A 396 -11.55 -7.78 -6.32
N ASN A 397 -10.73 -8.14 -7.32
CA ASN A 397 -10.66 -9.50 -7.86
C ASN A 397 -10.38 -10.56 -6.79
N PHE A 398 -9.57 -10.24 -5.80
CA PHE A 398 -9.04 -11.20 -4.82
C PHE A 398 -9.81 -11.18 -3.50
N GLU A 399 -10.79 -10.29 -3.38
CA GLU A 399 -11.65 -10.21 -2.21
C GLU A 399 -12.67 -11.34 -2.18
N ALA A 400 -12.77 -12.01 -1.03
CA ALA A 400 -13.69 -13.12 -0.84
C ALA A 400 -15.14 -12.65 -0.79
N ASN A 401 -15.41 -11.53 -0.11
CA ASN A 401 -16.73 -10.90 0.01
C ASN A 401 -16.74 -9.55 -0.72
N LYS A 402 -17.12 -9.59 -1.99
CA LYS A 402 -17.11 -8.39 -2.85
C LYS A 402 -18.12 -7.34 -2.42
N GLN A 403 -19.28 -7.74 -1.85
CA GLN A 403 -20.27 -6.78 -1.38
C GLN A 403 -19.80 -6.04 -0.13
N GLU A 404 -19.20 -6.73 0.81
CA GLU A 404 -18.60 -6.10 1.98
C GLU A 404 -17.46 -5.17 1.58
N PHE A 405 -16.60 -5.61 0.66
CA PHE A 405 -15.51 -4.78 0.13
C PHE A 405 -16.03 -3.54 -0.59
N PHE A 406 -17.11 -3.67 -1.37
CA PHE A 406 -17.77 -2.52 -1.99
C PHE A 406 -18.23 -1.50 -0.94
N LEU A 407 -18.88 -1.96 0.14
CA LEU A 407 -19.28 -1.09 1.23
C LEU A 407 -18.09 -0.45 1.96
N LYS A 408 -16.96 -1.15 2.04
CA LYS A 408 -15.70 -0.56 2.54
C LYS A 408 -15.19 0.58 1.66
N LEU A 409 -15.32 0.47 0.35
CA LEU A 409 -14.99 1.57 -0.57
C LEU A 409 -15.93 2.77 -0.37
N VAL A 410 -17.21 2.51 -0.13
CA VAL A 410 -18.21 3.55 0.20
C VAL A 410 -17.86 4.23 1.53
N GLU A 411 -17.55 3.46 2.57
CA GLU A 411 -17.18 3.96 3.91
C GLU A 411 -15.93 4.84 3.88
N THR A 412 -14.91 4.39 3.16
CA THR A 412 -13.59 5.01 3.21
C THR A 412 -13.39 6.10 2.14
N GLY A 413 -14.25 6.15 1.12
CA GLY A 413 -14.06 7.03 -0.03
C GLY A 413 -12.83 6.68 -0.88
N VAL A 414 -12.32 5.44 -0.80
CA VAL A 414 -11.21 4.93 -1.59
C VAL A 414 -11.71 4.43 -2.94
N TYR A 415 -10.93 4.63 -3.99
CA TYR A 415 -11.28 4.25 -5.36
C TYR A 415 -11.02 2.77 -5.61
N PRO A 416 -11.87 2.08 -6.41
CA PRO A 416 -11.73 0.66 -6.67
C PRO A 416 -10.55 0.34 -7.57
N SER A 417 -9.95 -0.84 -7.36
CA SER A 417 -8.87 -1.38 -8.19
C SER A 417 -9.20 -2.78 -8.70
N PHE A 418 -8.87 -3.04 -9.96
CA PHE A 418 -9.00 -4.34 -10.61
C PHE A 418 -7.68 -4.75 -11.25
N TYR A 419 -7.32 -6.02 -11.16
CA TYR A 419 -6.17 -6.60 -11.85
C TYR A 419 -6.65 -7.47 -13.00
N ILE A 420 -6.36 -7.08 -14.23
CA ILE A 420 -7.01 -7.64 -15.42
C ILE A 420 -5.99 -8.27 -16.38
N THR A 421 -6.39 -9.40 -16.95
CA THR A 421 -5.72 -10.05 -18.07
C THR A 421 -6.73 -10.33 -19.19
N LYS A 422 -6.28 -10.27 -20.45
CA LYS A 422 -7.11 -10.71 -21.58
C LYS A 422 -7.22 -12.23 -21.60
N GLU A 423 -6.11 -12.89 -21.31
CA GLU A 423 -6.01 -14.34 -21.27
C GLU A 423 -6.43 -14.89 -19.90
N SER A 424 -6.86 -16.15 -19.87
CA SER A 424 -7.25 -16.83 -18.62
C SER A 424 -6.08 -16.91 -17.64
N SER A 425 -6.36 -16.61 -16.36
CA SER A 425 -5.42 -16.73 -15.23
C SER A 425 -4.85 -18.16 -15.07
N ALA A 426 -5.51 -19.18 -15.60
CA ALA A 426 -4.99 -20.55 -15.63
C ALA A 426 -3.60 -20.65 -16.31
N LYS A 427 -3.28 -19.74 -17.25
CA LYS A 427 -1.95 -19.68 -17.88
C LYS A 427 -0.84 -19.26 -16.90
N LEU A 428 -1.18 -18.65 -15.75
CA LEU A 428 -0.22 -18.23 -14.75
C LEU A 428 0.15 -19.30 -13.73
N LEU A 429 -0.51 -20.46 -13.74
CA LEU A 429 -0.36 -21.51 -12.73
C LEU A 429 1.11 -21.92 -12.49
N TYR A 430 1.92 -21.94 -13.54
CA TYR A 430 3.34 -22.35 -13.47
C TYR A 430 4.31 -21.18 -13.58
N THR A 431 3.85 -19.97 -13.26
CA THR A 431 4.66 -18.74 -13.22
C THR A 431 4.86 -18.25 -11.78
N ASN A 432 5.66 -17.20 -11.61
CA ASN A 432 5.76 -16.53 -10.31
C ASN A 432 4.49 -15.75 -9.92
N SER A 433 3.59 -15.51 -10.86
CA SER A 433 2.30 -14.84 -10.67
C SER A 433 1.12 -15.81 -10.49
N SER A 434 1.37 -17.02 -9.99
CA SER A 434 0.35 -18.07 -9.77
C SER A 434 -0.69 -17.72 -8.71
N ASP A 435 -0.48 -16.68 -7.93
CA ASP A 435 -1.42 -16.08 -6.98
C ASP A 435 -2.47 -15.18 -7.65
N ILE A 436 -2.27 -14.81 -8.91
CA ILE A 436 -3.26 -14.11 -9.73
C ILE A 436 -4.22 -15.17 -10.32
N TYR A 437 -5.10 -15.69 -9.46
CA TYR A 437 -5.98 -16.81 -9.79
C TYR A 437 -7.30 -16.40 -10.44
N SER A 438 -7.63 -15.11 -10.45
CA SER A 438 -8.90 -14.59 -10.99
C SER A 438 -8.69 -13.18 -11.56
N SER A 439 -8.39 -13.07 -12.85
CA SER A 439 -8.04 -11.79 -13.49
C SER A 439 -8.61 -11.61 -14.89
N GLU A 440 -9.28 -12.62 -15.45
CA GLU A 440 -9.77 -12.57 -16.84
C GLU A 440 -10.81 -11.46 -17.03
N TYR A 441 -10.60 -10.58 -17.99
CA TYR A 441 -11.44 -9.41 -18.26
C TYR A 441 -12.93 -9.76 -18.47
N SER A 442 -13.20 -10.83 -19.22
CA SER A 442 -14.57 -11.28 -19.46
C SER A 442 -15.37 -11.59 -18.19
N THR A 443 -14.66 -11.96 -17.11
CA THR A 443 -15.28 -12.23 -15.81
C THR A 443 -15.60 -10.96 -15.04
N TYR A 444 -14.81 -9.90 -15.21
CA TYR A 444 -14.87 -8.70 -14.38
C TYR A 444 -15.44 -7.47 -15.09
N LYS A 445 -15.68 -7.51 -16.40
CA LYS A 445 -16.19 -6.38 -17.17
C LYS A 445 -17.43 -5.74 -16.51
N ASP A 446 -18.45 -6.55 -16.23
CA ASP A 446 -19.71 -6.05 -15.68
C ASP A 446 -19.51 -5.47 -14.26
N THR A 447 -18.68 -6.11 -13.44
CA THR A 447 -18.34 -5.61 -12.09
C THR A 447 -17.58 -4.29 -12.16
N ILE A 448 -16.65 -4.12 -13.11
CA ILE A 448 -15.94 -2.84 -13.32
C ILE A 448 -16.95 -1.72 -13.66
N VAL A 449 -17.89 -2.00 -14.57
CA VAL A 449 -18.90 -1.04 -15.01
C VAL A 449 -19.84 -0.65 -13.86
N GLU A 450 -20.28 -1.64 -13.06
CA GLU A 450 -21.14 -1.44 -11.89
C GLU A 450 -20.44 -0.57 -10.83
N TYR A 451 -19.25 -0.97 -10.39
CA TYR A 451 -18.45 -0.22 -9.40
C TYR A 451 -18.13 1.20 -9.88
N TYR A 452 -17.80 1.36 -11.17
CA TYR A 452 -17.54 2.66 -11.73
C TYR A 452 -18.76 3.58 -11.62
N LYS A 453 -19.93 3.12 -12.06
CA LYS A 453 -21.16 3.94 -12.08
C LYS A 453 -21.62 4.33 -10.68
N GLU A 454 -21.67 3.37 -9.77
CA GLU A 454 -22.14 3.62 -8.40
C GLU A 454 -21.18 4.49 -7.60
N LEU A 455 -19.89 4.14 -7.59
CA LEU A 455 -18.90 4.89 -6.82
C LEU A 455 -18.64 6.28 -7.42
N LYS A 456 -18.71 6.44 -8.75
CA LYS A 456 -18.63 7.76 -9.37
C LYS A 456 -19.77 8.66 -8.91
N ALA A 457 -21.00 8.15 -8.89
CA ALA A 457 -22.17 8.90 -8.41
C ALA A 457 -22.05 9.32 -6.94
N LEU A 458 -21.46 8.46 -6.09
CA LEU A 458 -21.15 8.82 -4.71
C LEU A 458 -20.06 9.90 -4.66
N HIS A 459 -18.95 9.70 -5.39
CA HIS A 459 -17.83 10.62 -5.37
C HIS A 459 -18.17 12.01 -5.91
N GLU A 460 -19.11 12.14 -6.85
CA GLU A 460 -19.62 13.43 -7.31
C GLU A 460 -20.32 14.21 -6.17
N LYS A 461 -20.95 13.53 -5.22
CA LYS A 461 -21.57 14.15 -4.04
C LYS A 461 -20.56 14.55 -2.96
N ILE A 462 -19.46 13.82 -2.82
CA ILE A 462 -18.43 14.02 -1.78
C ILE A 462 -17.12 14.55 -2.35
N ALA A 463 -17.12 15.06 -3.60
CA ALA A 463 -15.95 15.69 -4.20
C ALA A 463 -15.46 16.85 -3.35
N ASP A 464 -14.15 17.07 -3.33
CA ASP A 464 -13.45 18.18 -2.66
C ASP A 464 -13.78 18.33 -1.17
N SER A 465 -14.41 17.31 -0.56
CA SER A 465 -14.75 17.30 0.86
C SER A 465 -13.84 16.35 1.65
N THR A 466 -13.66 16.70 2.91
CA THR A 466 -12.93 15.87 3.89
C THR A 466 -13.92 15.19 4.83
N VAL A 467 -13.55 14.06 5.39
CA VAL A 467 -14.33 13.44 6.46
C VAL A 467 -14.22 14.27 7.73
N THR A 468 -15.36 14.69 8.27
CA THR A 468 -15.47 15.44 9.53
C THR A 468 -15.93 14.57 10.69
N LYS A 469 -16.66 13.49 10.40
CA LYS A 469 -17.11 12.53 11.41
C LYS A 469 -17.19 11.14 10.82
N HIS A 470 -16.74 10.15 11.56
CA HIS A 470 -16.93 8.74 11.28
C HIS A 470 -17.38 8.05 12.56
N GLU A 471 -18.50 7.36 12.51
CA GLU A 471 -19.13 6.75 13.67
C GLU A 471 -19.37 5.25 13.42
N ILE A 472 -19.03 4.46 14.43
CA ILE A 472 -19.39 3.06 14.56
C ILE A 472 -20.55 3.02 15.53
N VAL A 473 -21.77 2.99 15.01
CA VAL A 473 -23.01 3.06 15.83
C VAL A 473 -23.29 1.70 16.46
N ASP A 474 -23.09 0.64 15.68
CA ASP A 474 -23.21 -0.76 16.07
C ASP A 474 -22.18 -1.55 15.27
N ASN A 475 -22.01 -2.85 15.56
CA ASN A 475 -21.05 -3.70 14.85
C ASN A 475 -21.21 -3.62 13.32
N ASP A 476 -22.44 -3.47 12.84
CA ASP A 476 -22.76 -3.49 11.41
C ASP A 476 -23.09 -2.13 10.81
N ILE A 477 -23.20 -1.06 11.61
CA ILE A 477 -23.61 0.26 11.13
C ILE A 477 -22.47 1.27 11.21
N ARG A 478 -22.23 1.95 10.10
CA ARG A 478 -21.26 3.07 10.00
C ARG A 478 -21.95 4.32 9.47
N ILE A 479 -21.56 5.47 10.00
CA ILE A 479 -22.02 6.78 9.53
C ILE A 479 -20.81 7.64 9.23
N VAL A 480 -20.72 8.16 8.02
CA VAL A 480 -19.61 9.03 7.58
C VAL A 480 -20.17 10.38 7.17
N THR A 481 -19.76 11.45 7.85
CA THR A 481 -20.16 12.81 7.52
C THR A 481 -18.99 13.56 6.90
N TYR A 482 -19.28 14.26 5.81
CA TYR A 482 -18.31 15.05 5.06
C TYR A 482 -18.43 16.55 5.33
N SER A 483 -17.37 17.30 5.05
CA SER A 483 -17.31 18.76 5.31
C SER A 483 -18.31 19.59 4.50
N ASN A 484 -18.85 19.05 3.41
CA ASN A 484 -19.91 19.67 2.60
C ASN A 484 -21.33 19.36 3.12
N GLY A 485 -21.45 18.65 4.25
CA GLY A 485 -22.73 18.29 4.88
C GLY A 485 -23.34 16.98 4.39
N VAL A 486 -22.78 16.34 3.39
CA VAL A 486 -23.23 15.00 2.94
C VAL A 486 -22.92 13.96 4.03
N THR A 487 -23.90 13.11 4.30
CA THR A 487 -23.77 11.99 5.23
C THR A 487 -24.08 10.68 4.53
N VAL A 488 -23.21 9.70 4.71
CA VAL A 488 -23.33 8.34 4.16
C VAL A 488 -23.59 7.38 5.31
N TYR A 489 -24.71 6.64 5.22
CA TYR A 489 -25.12 5.62 6.17
C TYR A 489 -24.86 4.27 5.53
N ILE A 490 -24.17 3.37 6.22
CA ILE A 490 -23.74 2.08 5.69
C ILE A 490 -24.20 0.98 6.63
N ASN A 491 -24.82 -0.05 6.07
CA ASN A 491 -25.29 -1.24 6.77
C ASN A 491 -24.58 -2.49 6.25
N TYR A 492 -23.69 -3.06 7.06
CA TYR A 492 -23.00 -4.34 6.81
C TYR A 492 -23.83 -5.55 7.28
N GLY A 493 -24.96 -5.31 7.95
CA GLY A 493 -25.83 -6.34 8.54
C GLY A 493 -26.73 -7.04 7.53
N ALA A 494 -27.25 -8.19 7.94
CA ALA A 494 -28.14 -9.01 7.14
C ALA A 494 -29.59 -8.51 7.09
N ASP A 495 -29.97 -7.58 7.97
CA ASP A 495 -31.32 -7.04 8.10
C ASP A 495 -31.35 -5.53 7.80
N ALA A 496 -32.48 -5.03 7.28
CA ALA A 496 -32.68 -3.59 7.13
C ALA A 496 -32.76 -2.89 8.49
N VAL A 497 -32.13 -1.73 8.62
CA VAL A 497 -32.06 -0.97 9.87
C VAL A 497 -32.48 0.47 9.63
N SER A 498 -33.09 1.12 10.63
CA SER A 498 -33.41 2.55 10.59
C SER A 498 -32.58 3.31 11.63
N VAL A 499 -31.78 4.27 11.19
CA VAL A 499 -30.93 5.12 12.02
C VAL A 499 -31.18 6.57 11.63
N ASP A 500 -31.41 7.45 12.60
CA ASP A 500 -31.70 8.90 12.38
C ASP A 500 -32.85 9.15 11.40
N GLY A 501 -33.82 8.22 11.32
CA GLY A 501 -34.94 8.31 10.38
C GLY A 501 -34.60 7.90 8.93
N VAL A 502 -33.40 7.40 8.69
CA VAL A 502 -32.95 6.82 7.42
C VAL A 502 -33.04 5.31 7.50
N THR A 503 -33.79 4.69 6.59
CA THR A 503 -33.83 3.24 6.45
C THR A 503 -32.74 2.79 5.48
N ILE A 504 -31.90 1.87 5.91
CA ILE A 504 -30.77 1.34 5.14
C ILE A 504 -31.03 -0.17 4.97
N GLU A 505 -31.14 -0.62 3.74
CA GLU A 505 -31.34 -2.03 3.43
C GLU A 505 -30.13 -2.88 3.85
N SER A 506 -30.33 -4.21 3.92
CA SER A 506 -29.27 -5.18 4.21
C SER A 506 -28.11 -5.04 3.21
N MET A 507 -26.87 -5.08 3.70
CA MET A 507 -25.64 -4.99 2.88
C MET A 507 -25.71 -3.84 1.86
N SER A 508 -26.10 -2.64 2.31
CA SER A 508 -26.36 -1.47 1.46
C SER A 508 -25.94 -0.16 2.13
N TYR A 509 -26.13 0.94 1.44
CA TYR A 509 -25.84 2.29 1.93
C TYR A 509 -26.87 3.30 1.44
N GLU A 510 -27.00 4.41 2.17
CA GLU A 510 -27.84 5.57 1.83
C GLU A 510 -27.06 6.86 1.95
N VAL A 511 -27.33 7.84 1.08
CA VAL A 511 -26.63 9.14 1.04
C VAL A 511 -27.65 10.27 1.24
N ARG A 512 -27.40 11.12 2.22
CA ARG A 512 -28.23 12.28 2.57
C ARG A 512 -27.44 13.59 2.53
#